data_1062c4f372ecf9bbda7fe90f4f2e7d40
#
_entry.id   1062c4f372ecf9bbda7fe90f4f2e7d40
#
_cell.length_a   1.000
_cell.length_b   1.000
_cell.length_c   1.000
_cell.angle_alpha   90.00
_cell.angle_beta   90.00
_cell.angle_gamma   90.00
#
_symmetry.space_group_name_H-M   'P 1'
#
loop_
_entity.id
_entity.type
_entity.pdbx_description
1 polymer ?
#
loop_
_entity_poly.entity_id
_entity_poly.type
_entity_poly.pdbx_seq_one_letter_code
_entity_poly.pdbx_strand_id
1 'polypeptide(L)'
;MKRTLLTLIIAIMALTARAISYDDARQQAWFITDKMAYELNLTPEQYDRAYQINLDYLMSLNGPTDITGAYWQYRDIDLRCILFDWQYNLLITLDYFYRPVRWYATRWYYPVYDHYRIGYYYYTRPNIYISYHGCTWHRRRPDRPSPYASWRPRR
;
A
#
# COMPACT_ATOMS: atom_id res chain seq x y z
N MET A 1 -31.47 -13.81 -29.63
CA MET A 1 -31.48 -13.72 -28.16
C MET A 1 -30.34 -14.47 -27.48
N LYS A 2 -30.10 -15.74 -27.78
CA LYS A 2 -28.99 -16.49 -27.14
C LYS A 2 -27.58 -15.92 -27.39
N ARG A 3 -27.32 -15.37 -28.58
CA ARG A 3 -26.01 -14.76 -28.94
C ARG A 3 -25.75 -13.45 -28.22
N THR A 4 -26.77 -12.62 -28.03
CA THR A 4 -26.67 -11.33 -27.33
C THR A 4 -26.48 -11.54 -25.82
N LEU A 5 -27.08 -12.59 -25.23
CA LEU A 5 -26.90 -12.94 -23.83
C LEU A 5 -25.48 -13.43 -23.55
N LEU A 6 -24.92 -14.24 -24.46
CA LEU A 6 -23.54 -14.74 -24.35
C LEU A 6 -22.50 -13.60 -24.42
N THR A 7 -22.73 -12.63 -25.33
CA THR A 7 -21.85 -11.45 -25.45
C THR A 7 -21.89 -10.57 -24.21
N LEU A 8 -23.07 -10.43 -23.59
CA LEU A 8 -23.24 -9.67 -22.35
C LEU A 8 -22.53 -10.34 -21.16
N ILE A 9 -22.60 -11.66 -21.06
CA ILE A 9 -21.92 -12.43 -20.00
C ILE A 9 -20.40 -12.35 -20.16
N ILE A 10 -19.88 -12.41 -21.37
CA ILE A 10 -18.43 -12.27 -21.63
C ILE A 10 -17.96 -10.83 -21.30
N ALA A 11 -18.75 -9.81 -21.61
CA ALA A 11 -18.44 -8.41 -21.27
C ALA A 11 -18.43 -8.17 -19.77
N ILE A 12 -19.29 -8.83 -18.99
CA ILE A 12 -19.33 -8.72 -17.53
C ILE A 12 -18.14 -9.41 -16.89
N MET A 13 -17.66 -10.53 -17.46
CA MET A 13 -16.47 -11.21 -16.93
C MET A 13 -15.14 -10.45 -17.18
N ALA A 14 -15.11 -9.56 -18.17
CA ALA A 14 -13.92 -8.75 -18.48
C ALA A 14 -13.71 -7.55 -17.53
N LEU A 15 -14.68 -7.24 -16.65
CA LEU A 15 -14.66 -6.07 -15.76
C LEU A 15 -14.30 -6.40 -14.30
N THR A 16 -13.96 -7.65 -13.98
CA THR A 16 -13.56 -8.00 -12.61
C THR A 16 -12.12 -7.53 -12.36
N ALA A 17 -11.97 -6.41 -11.69
CA ALA A 17 -10.70 -6.02 -11.10
C ALA A 17 -10.22 -7.16 -10.19
N ARG A 18 -9.00 -7.64 -10.42
CA ARG A 18 -8.42 -8.70 -9.60
C ARG A 18 -7.70 -8.08 -8.40
N ALA A 19 -7.89 -8.67 -7.24
CA ALA A 19 -7.07 -8.37 -6.07
C ALA A 19 -5.57 -8.49 -6.43
N ILE A 20 -4.75 -7.67 -5.79
CA ILE A 20 -3.29 -7.78 -5.92
C ILE A 20 -2.86 -9.10 -5.28
N SER A 21 -2.05 -9.90 -5.97
CA SER A 21 -1.51 -11.14 -5.41
C SER A 21 -0.59 -10.83 -4.21
N TYR A 22 -0.43 -11.78 -3.29
CA TYR A 22 0.48 -11.60 -2.16
C TYR A 22 1.92 -11.30 -2.61
N ASP A 23 2.42 -12.02 -3.61
CA ASP A 23 3.78 -11.82 -4.11
C ASP A 23 3.96 -10.44 -4.75
N ASP A 24 2.99 -9.97 -5.53
CA ASP A 24 3.00 -8.63 -6.10
C ASP A 24 2.89 -7.56 -5.00
N ALA A 25 1.97 -7.73 -4.06
CA ALA A 25 1.79 -6.81 -2.94
C ALA A 25 3.07 -6.68 -2.11
N ARG A 26 3.75 -7.80 -1.84
CA ARG A 26 5.00 -7.86 -1.09
C ARG A 26 6.14 -7.11 -1.80
N GLN A 27 6.29 -7.32 -3.09
CA GLN A 27 7.32 -6.64 -3.89
C GLN A 27 7.01 -5.14 -3.99
N GLN A 28 5.77 -4.77 -4.25
CA GLN A 28 5.35 -3.37 -4.33
C GLN A 28 5.48 -2.64 -2.98
N ALA A 29 5.08 -3.29 -1.89
CA ALA A 29 5.25 -2.74 -0.55
C ALA A 29 6.72 -2.46 -0.24
N TRP A 30 7.61 -3.38 -0.58
CA TRP A 30 9.05 -3.16 -0.42
C TRP A 30 9.54 -2.01 -1.29
N PHE A 31 9.20 -1.98 -2.57
CA PHE A 31 9.65 -0.91 -3.48
C PHE A 31 9.19 0.47 -2.99
N ILE A 32 7.92 0.62 -2.66
CA ILE A 32 7.36 1.88 -2.14
C ILE A 32 8.06 2.28 -0.84
N THR A 33 8.24 1.33 0.09
CA THR A 33 8.85 1.59 1.40
C THR A 33 10.33 1.96 1.27
N ASP A 34 11.06 1.33 0.36
CA ASP A 34 12.46 1.66 0.08
C ASP A 34 12.62 3.12 -0.37
N LYS A 35 11.73 3.58 -1.26
CA LYS A 35 11.74 4.97 -1.73
C LYS A 35 11.27 5.95 -0.65
N MET A 36 10.27 5.55 0.13
CA MET A 36 9.86 6.33 1.30
C MET A 36 11.01 6.47 2.31
N ALA A 37 11.77 5.40 2.56
CA ALA A 37 12.91 5.44 3.47
C ALA A 37 13.98 6.42 2.99
N TYR A 38 14.26 6.46 1.70
CA TYR A 38 15.20 7.40 1.09
C TYR A 38 14.73 8.86 1.22
N GLU A 39 13.49 9.14 0.85
CA GLU A 39 12.96 10.52 0.84
C GLU A 39 12.65 11.05 2.25
N LEU A 40 12.09 10.20 3.12
CA LEU A 40 11.67 10.59 4.47
C LEU A 40 12.74 10.31 5.52
N ASN A 41 13.90 9.78 5.12
CA ASN A 41 14.97 9.39 6.05
C ASN A 41 14.44 8.54 7.23
N LEU A 42 13.79 7.43 6.89
CA LEU A 42 13.20 6.53 7.89
C LEU A 42 14.29 5.86 8.73
N THR A 43 14.03 5.72 10.04
CA THR A 43 14.83 4.84 10.88
C THR A 43 14.62 3.37 10.50
N PRO A 44 15.51 2.44 10.85
CA PRO A 44 15.32 1.01 10.59
C PRO A 44 13.99 0.47 11.15
N GLU A 45 13.58 0.92 12.34
CA GLU A 45 12.31 0.53 12.93
C GLU A 45 11.10 1.09 12.16
N GLN A 46 11.20 2.35 11.70
CA GLN A 46 10.16 2.94 10.87
C GLN A 46 10.07 2.24 9.50
N TYR A 47 11.21 1.82 8.96
CA TYR A 47 11.29 1.08 7.70
C TYR A 47 10.51 -0.23 7.76
N ASP A 48 10.75 -1.04 8.78
CA ASP A 48 10.02 -2.30 8.97
C ASP A 48 8.50 -2.05 9.13
N ARG A 49 8.11 -1.06 9.95
CA ARG A 49 6.69 -0.74 10.16
C ARG A 49 6.02 -0.15 8.94
N ALA A 50 6.68 0.73 8.21
CA ALA A 50 6.16 1.27 6.95
C ALA A 50 5.94 0.16 5.92
N TYR A 51 6.83 -0.84 5.87
CA TYR A 51 6.62 -2.02 5.05
C TYR A 51 5.36 -2.80 5.44
N GLN A 52 5.16 -3.05 6.75
CA GLN A 52 3.93 -3.71 7.24
C GLN A 52 2.67 -2.95 6.79
N ILE A 53 2.65 -1.65 7.01
CA ILE A 53 1.51 -0.78 6.69
C ILE A 53 1.23 -0.77 5.19
N ASN A 54 2.26 -0.64 4.36
CA ASN A 54 2.11 -0.67 2.90
C ASN A 54 1.64 -2.04 2.40
N LEU A 55 2.17 -3.14 2.95
CA LEU A 55 1.74 -4.49 2.58
C LEU A 55 0.27 -4.72 2.94
N ASP A 56 -0.14 -4.38 4.16
CA ASP A 56 -1.52 -4.54 4.61
C ASP A 56 -2.50 -3.75 3.74
N TYR A 57 -2.14 -2.53 3.36
CA TYR A 57 -2.93 -1.72 2.43
C TYR A 57 -3.06 -2.40 1.06
N LEU A 58 -1.95 -2.78 0.44
CA LEU A 58 -1.96 -3.39 -0.90
C LEU A 58 -2.75 -4.71 -0.91
N MET A 59 -2.60 -5.53 0.13
CA MET A 59 -3.35 -6.78 0.26
C MET A 59 -4.85 -6.60 0.49
N SER A 60 -5.28 -5.42 0.92
CA SER A 60 -6.69 -5.13 1.15
C SER A 60 -7.43 -4.65 -0.10
N LEU A 61 -6.71 -4.35 -1.19
CA LEU A 61 -7.28 -3.84 -2.43
C LEU A 61 -7.85 -4.99 -3.28
N ASN A 62 -9.18 -5.02 -3.41
CA ASN A 62 -9.90 -5.98 -4.26
C ASN A 62 -10.38 -5.34 -5.57
N GLY A 63 -10.51 -4.02 -5.60
CA GLY A 63 -10.96 -3.27 -6.77
C GLY A 63 -10.63 -1.78 -6.68
N PRO A 64 -10.90 -1.02 -7.76
CA PRO A 64 -10.58 0.40 -7.85
C PRO A 64 -11.21 1.27 -6.75
N THR A 65 -12.38 0.87 -6.24
CA THR A 65 -13.08 1.60 -5.18
C THR A 65 -12.38 1.55 -3.83
N ASP A 66 -11.51 0.56 -3.62
CA ASP A 66 -10.77 0.40 -2.36
C ASP A 66 -9.58 1.36 -2.25
N ILE A 67 -9.12 1.91 -3.38
CA ILE A 67 -7.89 2.73 -3.45
C ILE A 67 -7.93 3.93 -2.51
N THR A 68 -9.08 4.60 -2.42
CA THR A 68 -9.29 5.80 -1.58
C THR A 68 -10.32 5.58 -0.49
N GLY A 69 -10.68 4.32 -0.23
CA GLY A 69 -11.65 3.92 0.79
C GLY A 69 -11.06 3.82 2.20
N ALA A 70 -11.73 3.03 3.04
CA ALA A 70 -11.36 2.85 4.45
C ALA A 70 -9.91 2.36 4.64
N TYR A 71 -9.44 1.45 3.78
CA TYR A 71 -8.08 0.91 3.88
C TYR A 71 -6.99 1.94 3.63
N TRP A 72 -7.24 2.91 2.74
CA TRP A 72 -6.34 4.04 2.57
C TRP A 72 -6.32 4.94 3.81
N GLN A 73 -7.48 5.19 4.41
CA GLN A 73 -7.58 5.96 5.66
C GLN A 73 -6.83 5.26 6.81
N TYR A 74 -6.96 3.94 6.93
CA TYR A 74 -6.20 3.16 7.93
C TYR A 74 -4.70 3.27 7.69
N ARG A 75 -4.24 3.15 6.43
CA ARG A 75 -2.84 3.35 6.09
C ARG A 75 -2.34 4.74 6.49
N ASP A 76 -3.12 5.76 6.23
CA ASP A 76 -2.78 7.15 6.59
C ASP A 76 -2.64 7.32 8.10
N ILE A 77 -3.60 6.83 8.87
CA ILE A 77 -3.56 6.85 10.34
C ILE A 77 -2.35 6.09 10.87
N ASP A 78 -2.07 4.91 10.34
CA ASP A 78 -0.95 4.07 10.77
C ASP A 78 0.39 4.72 10.46
N LEU A 79 0.56 5.29 9.28
CA LEU A 79 1.78 6.03 8.91
C LEU A 79 1.97 7.25 9.81
N ARG A 80 0.90 7.97 10.13
CA ARG A 80 0.96 9.10 11.05
C ARG A 80 1.43 8.69 12.46
N CYS A 81 1.08 7.47 12.91
CA CYS A 81 1.55 6.96 14.20
C CYS A 81 3.05 6.67 14.23
N ILE A 82 3.63 6.23 13.11
CA ILE A 82 5.04 5.79 13.07
C ILE A 82 6.02 6.86 12.60
N LEU A 83 5.54 7.92 11.98
CA LEU A 83 6.39 8.98 11.44
C LEU A 83 6.54 10.13 12.45
N PHE A 84 7.67 10.83 12.38
CA PHE A 84 7.80 12.15 12.99
C PHE A 84 6.91 13.15 12.26
N ASP A 85 6.51 14.23 12.90
CA ASP A 85 5.63 15.25 12.30
C ASP A 85 6.21 15.79 10.98
N TRP A 86 7.51 16.04 10.92
CA TRP A 86 8.15 16.55 9.70
C TRP A 86 8.15 15.49 8.57
N GLN A 87 8.32 14.20 8.90
CA GLN A 87 8.25 13.12 7.90
C GLN A 87 6.84 13.00 7.34
N TYR A 88 5.84 13.04 8.22
CA TYR A 88 4.45 12.98 7.80
C TYR A 88 4.05 14.21 6.95
N ASN A 89 4.46 15.41 7.36
CA ASN A 89 4.22 16.63 6.58
C ASN A 89 4.87 16.56 5.19
N LEU A 90 6.05 15.95 5.07
CA LEU A 90 6.67 15.72 3.78
C LEU A 90 5.92 14.64 2.98
N LEU A 91 5.54 13.53 3.62
CA LEU A 91 4.80 12.43 2.98
C LEU A 91 3.54 12.91 2.25
N ILE A 92 2.74 13.76 2.89
CA ILE A 92 1.48 14.25 2.30
C ILE A 92 1.68 15.17 1.09
N THR A 93 2.88 15.71 0.89
CA THR A 93 3.24 16.49 -0.31
C THR A 93 3.73 15.62 -1.47
N LEU A 94 4.12 14.38 -1.19
CA LEU A 94 4.63 13.42 -2.17
C LEU A 94 3.49 12.48 -2.60
N ASP A 95 2.69 12.92 -3.58
CA ASP A 95 1.46 12.23 -4.00
C ASP A 95 1.70 10.76 -4.38
N TYR A 96 2.84 10.45 -4.98
CA TYR A 96 3.22 9.07 -5.33
C TYR A 96 3.49 8.16 -4.13
N PHE A 97 3.65 8.70 -2.93
CA PHE A 97 3.66 7.94 -1.66
C PHE A 97 2.35 8.06 -0.91
N TYR A 98 1.74 9.25 -0.90
CA TYR A 98 0.51 9.48 -0.17
C TYR A 98 -0.66 8.73 -0.80
N ARG A 99 -0.69 8.66 -2.15
CA ARG A 99 -1.64 7.89 -2.96
C ARG A 99 -0.89 6.89 -3.84
N PRO A 100 -0.37 5.81 -3.24
CA PRO A 100 0.64 4.96 -3.88
C PRO A 100 0.07 4.05 -4.98
N VAL A 101 -1.24 3.97 -5.11
CA VAL A 101 -1.91 3.13 -6.10
C VAL A 101 -2.97 3.92 -6.84
N ARG A 102 -3.06 3.68 -8.14
CA ARG A 102 -4.12 4.16 -9.03
C ARG A 102 -4.65 3.02 -9.89
N TRP A 103 -5.81 3.22 -10.49
CA TRP A 103 -6.35 2.33 -11.49
C TRP A 103 -6.32 3.00 -12.85
N TYR A 104 -5.59 2.41 -13.77
CA TYR A 104 -5.44 2.95 -15.12
C TYR A 104 -5.42 1.84 -16.16
N ALA A 105 -6.16 2.03 -17.25
CA ALA A 105 -6.23 1.06 -18.36
C ALA A 105 -6.50 -0.38 -17.88
N THR A 106 -7.49 -0.56 -16.97
CA THR A 106 -7.92 -1.85 -16.41
C THR A 106 -6.86 -2.60 -15.59
N ARG A 107 -5.86 -1.88 -15.04
CA ARG A 107 -4.82 -2.46 -14.20
C ARG A 107 -4.41 -1.55 -13.06
N TRP A 108 -3.78 -2.14 -12.05
CA TRP A 108 -3.11 -1.44 -10.98
C TRP A 108 -1.92 -0.66 -11.52
N TYR A 109 -1.80 0.59 -11.13
CA TYR A 109 -0.73 1.50 -11.49
C TYR A 109 -0.09 2.09 -10.24
N TYR A 110 1.23 2.14 -10.22
CA TYR A 110 2.01 2.62 -9.09
C TYR A 110 2.79 3.89 -9.48
N PRO A 111 2.32 5.09 -9.09
CA PRO A 111 2.93 6.36 -9.49
C PRO A 111 4.41 6.51 -9.11
N VAL A 112 4.88 5.78 -8.12
CA VAL A 112 6.29 5.75 -7.72
C VAL A 112 7.22 5.36 -8.87
N TYR A 113 6.74 4.61 -9.87
CA TYR A 113 7.51 4.24 -11.05
C TYR A 113 7.74 5.36 -12.06
N ASP A 114 7.02 6.48 -11.93
CA ASP A 114 7.28 7.68 -12.74
C ASP A 114 8.50 8.45 -12.20
N HIS A 115 8.90 8.20 -10.97
CA HIS A 115 9.98 8.90 -10.26
C HIS A 115 11.22 8.05 -10.06
N TYR A 116 11.08 6.73 -10.06
CA TYR A 116 12.15 5.80 -9.71
C TYR A 116 12.25 4.63 -10.68
N ARG A 117 13.49 4.24 -10.99
CA ARG A 117 13.77 3.08 -11.84
C ARG A 117 13.31 1.79 -11.16
N ILE A 118 12.47 1.03 -11.87
CA ILE A 118 12.00 -0.28 -11.42
C ILE A 118 13.20 -1.22 -11.19
N GLY A 119 13.15 -1.95 -10.08
CA GLY A 119 14.19 -2.92 -9.71
C GLY A 119 15.44 -2.33 -9.08
N TYR A 120 15.54 -1.01 -8.96
CA TYR A 120 16.62 -0.37 -8.20
C TYR A 120 16.18 -0.13 -6.75
N TYR A 121 17.00 -0.51 -5.77
CA TYR A 121 16.76 -0.35 -4.34
C TYR A 121 17.92 0.37 -3.67
N TYR A 122 17.61 1.25 -2.71
CA TYR A 122 18.58 1.98 -1.89
C TYR A 122 19.01 1.16 -0.68
N TYR A 123 18.09 0.36 -0.14
CA TYR A 123 18.26 -0.39 1.10
C TYR A 123 18.03 -1.88 0.88
N THR A 124 18.54 -2.68 1.79
CA THR A 124 18.21 -4.11 1.88
C THR A 124 16.73 -4.30 2.21
N ARG A 125 16.22 -5.51 2.01
CA ARG A 125 14.86 -5.87 2.38
C ARG A 125 14.60 -5.57 3.87
N PRO A 126 13.37 -5.16 4.24
CA PRO A 126 12.98 -5.05 5.64
C PRO A 126 13.29 -6.36 6.39
N ASN A 127 13.69 -6.26 7.67
CA ASN A 127 14.01 -7.46 8.46
C ASN A 127 12.85 -8.45 8.51
N ILE A 128 11.63 -7.96 8.46
CA ILE A 128 10.40 -8.74 8.54
C ILE A 128 9.86 -9.19 7.16
N TYR A 129 10.59 -8.92 6.07
CA TYR A 129 10.12 -9.20 4.70
C TYR A 129 9.70 -10.66 4.49
N ILE A 130 10.39 -11.61 5.11
CA ILE A 130 10.08 -13.04 4.99
C ILE A 130 9.03 -13.46 6.01
N SER A 131 9.07 -12.93 7.23
CA SER A 131 8.26 -13.39 8.36
C SER A 131 6.88 -12.74 8.45
N TYR A 132 6.70 -11.54 7.88
CA TYR A 132 5.43 -10.82 7.94
C TYR A 132 4.57 -11.13 6.71
N HIS A 133 3.38 -11.67 6.95
CA HIS A 133 2.45 -12.09 5.91
C HIS A 133 1.17 -11.24 5.84
N GLY A 134 1.15 -10.12 6.53
CA GLY A 134 0.01 -9.23 6.59
C GLY A 134 -0.80 -9.35 7.88
N CYS A 135 -1.59 -8.32 8.16
CA CYS A 135 -2.45 -8.24 9.32
C CYS A 135 -3.85 -7.77 8.93
N THR A 136 -4.85 -8.33 9.56
CA THR A 136 -6.26 -7.97 9.34
C THR A 136 -6.83 -7.14 10.48
N TRP A 137 -5.99 -6.42 11.23
CA TRP A 137 -6.39 -5.66 12.40
C TRP A 137 -7.57 -4.74 12.13
N HIS A 138 -7.45 -3.82 11.19
CA HIS A 138 -8.48 -2.85 10.87
C HIS A 138 -9.76 -3.51 10.35
N ARG A 139 -9.63 -4.55 9.53
CA ARG A 139 -10.80 -5.29 9.02
C ARG A 139 -11.58 -5.99 10.13
N ARG A 140 -10.88 -6.53 11.14
CA ARG A 140 -11.52 -7.21 12.27
C ARG A 140 -11.96 -6.27 13.38
N ARG A 141 -11.40 -5.07 13.44
CA ARG A 141 -11.58 -4.10 14.52
C ARG A 141 -11.66 -2.68 13.97
N PRO A 142 -12.67 -2.35 13.12
CA PRO A 142 -12.75 -1.06 12.44
C PRO A 142 -12.88 0.13 13.41
N ASP A 143 -13.46 -0.11 14.59
CA ASP A 143 -13.69 0.94 15.61
C ASP A 143 -12.54 1.04 16.63
N ARG A 144 -11.44 0.29 16.44
CA ARG A 144 -10.30 0.34 17.35
C ARG A 144 -9.22 1.28 16.85
N PRO A 145 -8.44 1.89 17.76
CA PRO A 145 -7.27 2.67 17.39
C PRO A 145 -6.27 1.85 16.55
N SER A 146 -5.41 2.56 15.84
CA SER A 146 -4.29 1.95 15.12
C SER A 146 -3.49 0.99 16.02
N PRO A 147 -3.05 -0.16 15.49
CA PRO A 147 -2.14 -1.05 16.23
C PRO A 147 -0.80 -0.38 16.58
N TYR A 148 -0.49 0.74 15.93
CA TYR A 148 0.70 1.55 16.16
C TYR A 148 0.45 2.75 17.08
N ALA A 149 -0.75 2.94 17.64
CA ALA A 149 -1.11 4.14 18.41
C ALA A 149 -0.23 4.38 19.64
N SER A 150 0.28 3.32 20.27
CA SER A 150 1.21 3.41 21.41
C SER A 150 2.69 3.51 21.01
N TRP A 151 2.99 3.29 19.73
CA TRP A 151 4.36 3.35 19.25
C TRP A 151 4.85 4.80 19.17
N ARG A 152 6.12 5.00 19.47
CA ARG A 152 6.77 6.32 19.38
C ARG A 152 8.11 6.13 18.67
N PRO A 153 8.38 6.87 17.58
CA PRO A 153 9.65 6.79 16.90
C PRO A 153 10.77 7.29 17.85
N ARG A 154 11.83 6.53 17.93
CA ARG A 154 13.04 6.94 18.65
C ARG A 154 13.88 7.81 17.73
N ARG A 155 14.34 8.94 18.26
CA ARG A 155 15.28 9.84 17.57
C ARG A 155 16.67 9.23 17.53
#